data_94e3f62efab405c8da19f309309b43a6
#
_entry.id   94e3f62efab405c8da19f309309b43a6
#
_cell.length_a   1.000
_cell.length_b   1.000
_cell.length_c   1.000
_cell.angle_alpha   90.00
_cell.angle_beta   90.00
_cell.angle_gamma   90.00
#
_symmetry.space_group_name_H-M   'P 1'
#
loop_
_entity.id
_entity.type
_entity.pdbx_description
1 polymer ?
#
loop_
_entity_poly.entity_id
_entity_poly.type
_entity_poly.pdbx_seq_one_letter_code
_entity_poly.pdbx_strand_id
1 'polypeptide(L)'
;MELERATELVEYLNKTLYIDGDRVIPNIKHQIIKLDGLSKLLVSGLIDNNSMELKKGHYAHENALTTVVPNRNSIFASIVYAVALSVVKRTGEKCQIALGTHMGDFDNKTQTGIYPDCSEEFRTALEHAFKIGNWDSDKVDYYAPYNITDKTGVLKDGIDSCEYFNLDFKEIYSRTNTSYAPIYVGFIDGNDMLERGVWLSDYKSGSSVERIESFIKLGLEDPLQYAEEDGTLVSWDFVKKYVT
;
A
#
# COMPACT_ATOMS: atom_id res chain seq x y z
N MET A 1 5.34 -10.31 -4.36
CA MET A 1 6.07 -9.10 -3.90
C MET A 1 5.38 -8.37 -2.75
N GLU A 2 4.19 -7.76 -2.91
CA GLU A 2 3.56 -6.95 -1.84
C GLU A 2 3.37 -7.72 -0.53
N LEU A 3 2.91 -8.97 -0.58
CA LEU A 3 2.74 -9.81 0.61
C LEU A 3 4.08 -10.13 1.29
N GLU A 4 5.14 -10.36 0.54
CA GLU A 4 6.49 -10.61 1.07
C GLU A 4 7.00 -9.35 1.78
N ARG A 5 6.89 -8.18 1.13
CA ARG A 5 7.27 -6.89 1.71
C ARG A 5 6.49 -6.56 2.99
N ALA A 6 5.18 -6.81 2.98
CA ALA A 6 4.35 -6.62 4.17
C ALA A 6 4.80 -7.54 5.32
N THR A 7 5.14 -8.79 5.01
CA THR A 7 5.65 -9.75 6.01
C THR A 7 6.99 -9.28 6.58
N GLU A 8 7.94 -8.93 5.72
CA GLU A 8 9.26 -8.42 6.12
C GLU A 8 9.16 -7.17 6.98
N LEU A 9 8.26 -6.22 6.61
CA LEU A 9 8.04 -5.00 7.36
C LEU A 9 7.46 -5.29 8.75
N VAL A 10 6.45 -6.14 8.84
CA VAL A 10 5.85 -6.53 10.13
C VAL A 10 6.86 -7.24 11.03
N GLU A 11 7.67 -8.13 10.47
CA GLU A 11 8.73 -8.81 11.23
C GLU A 11 9.78 -7.82 11.74
N TYR A 12 10.20 -6.88 10.90
CA TYR A 12 11.14 -5.83 11.28
C TYR A 12 10.57 -4.97 12.41
N LEU A 13 9.35 -4.44 12.27
CA LEU A 13 8.68 -3.64 13.28
C LEU A 13 8.51 -4.40 14.60
N ASN A 14 8.13 -5.67 14.53
CA ASN A 14 7.99 -6.50 15.72
C ASN A 14 9.31 -6.76 16.46
N LYS A 15 10.45 -6.64 15.77
CA LYS A 15 11.79 -6.77 16.38
C LYS A 15 12.34 -5.45 16.93
N THR A 16 11.95 -4.31 16.33
CA THR A 16 12.59 -3.01 16.58
C THR A 16 11.77 -2.03 17.41
N LEU A 17 10.46 -2.25 17.58
CA LEU A 17 9.59 -1.34 18.35
C LEU A 17 9.72 -1.53 19.86
N TYR A 18 10.86 -1.09 20.39
CA TYR A 18 11.15 -1.02 21.81
C TYR A 18 11.63 0.39 22.18
N ILE A 19 11.20 0.91 23.33
CA ILE A 19 11.76 2.13 23.96
C ILE A 19 12.30 1.73 25.34
N ASP A 20 13.55 2.06 25.62
CA ASP A 20 14.25 1.78 26.89
C ASP A 20 14.20 0.29 27.33
N GLY A 21 14.14 -0.62 26.36
CA GLY A 21 14.02 -2.05 26.59
C GLY A 21 12.58 -2.55 26.76
N ASP A 22 11.63 -1.65 26.90
CA ASP A 22 10.21 -1.98 26.96
C ASP A 22 9.55 -1.89 25.57
N ARG A 23 8.63 -2.80 25.30
CA ARG A 23 7.90 -2.81 24.04
C ARG A 23 6.85 -1.69 24.02
N VAL A 24 6.94 -0.80 23.02
CA VAL A 24 6.09 0.40 22.90
C VAL A 24 4.68 0.06 22.45
N ILE A 25 4.54 -0.96 21.60
CA ILE A 25 3.25 -1.39 21.06
C ILE A 25 3.14 -2.92 21.12
N PRO A 26 1.91 -3.46 21.20
CA PRO A 26 1.69 -4.91 21.07
C PRO A 26 2.23 -5.44 19.75
N ASN A 27 2.51 -6.75 19.69
CA ASN A 27 2.91 -7.41 18.46
C ASN A 27 1.90 -7.16 17.35
N ILE A 28 2.40 -6.66 16.21
CA ILE A 28 1.61 -6.51 14.99
C ILE A 28 1.32 -7.92 14.47
N LYS A 29 0.03 -8.26 14.35
CA LYS A 29 -0.40 -9.54 13.77
C LYS A 29 -0.61 -9.35 12.28
N HIS A 30 0.10 -10.12 11.48
CA HIS A 30 -0.09 -10.15 10.03
C HIS A 30 -0.86 -11.40 9.64
N GLN A 31 -1.94 -11.22 8.86
CA GLN A 31 -2.75 -12.31 8.33
C GLN A 31 -2.98 -12.12 6.84
N ILE A 32 -2.81 -13.18 6.07
CA ILE A 32 -3.05 -13.22 4.63
C ILE A 32 -4.39 -13.91 4.39
N ILE A 33 -5.30 -13.22 3.72
CA ILE A 33 -6.60 -13.76 3.29
C ILE A 33 -6.55 -13.96 1.78
N LYS A 34 -6.74 -15.20 1.32
CA LYS A 34 -6.75 -15.53 -0.10
C LYS A 34 -8.14 -15.36 -0.68
N LEU A 35 -8.23 -14.62 -1.79
CA LEU A 35 -9.46 -14.35 -2.54
C LEU A 35 -9.40 -14.96 -3.96
N ASP A 36 -8.72 -16.08 -4.14
CA ASP A 36 -8.41 -16.68 -5.44
C ASP A 36 -9.66 -16.97 -6.29
N GLY A 37 -10.78 -17.34 -5.64
CA GLY A 37 -12.04 -17.55 -6.34
C GLY A 37 -12.65 -16.27 -6.90
N LEU A 38 -12.52 -15.16 -6.17
CA LEU A 38 -13.04 -13.86 -6.59
C LEU A 38 -12.16 -13.23 -7.68
N SER A 39 -10.85 -13.30 -7.54
CA SER A 39 -9.91 -12.70 -8.51
C SER A 39 -10.13 -13.21 -9.94
N LYS A 40 -10.53 -14.49 -10.10
CA LYS A 40 -10.85 -15.08 -11.41
C LYS A 40 -12.09 -14.50 -12.10
N LEU A 41 -12.92 -13.80 -11.36
CA LEU A 41 -14.18 -13.19 -11.86
C LEU A 41 -14.03 -11.70 -12.14
N LEU A 42 -12.93 -11.08 -11.69
CA LEU A 42 -12.69 -9.65 -11.84
C LEU A 42 -11.80 -9.38 -13.07
N VAL A 43 -11.97 -8.19 -13.65
CA VAL A 43 -11.21 -7.73 -14.81
C VAL A 43 -10.43 -6.48 -14.44
N SER A 44 -9.10 -6.56 -14.46
CA SER A 44 -8.18 -5.44 -14.21
C SER A 44 -6.79 -5.80 -14.70
N GLY A 45 -6.01 -4.82 -15.14
CA GLY A 45 -4.59 -5.01 -15.48
C GLY A 45 -3.71 -5.44 -14.30
N LEU A 46 -4.21 -5.34 -13.07
CA LEU A 46 -3.51 -5.79 -11.85
C LEU A 46 -3.82 -7.24 -11.45
N ILE A 47 -4.66 -7.93 -12.22
CA ILE A 47 -5.04 -9.32 -11.94
C ILE A 47 -4.41 -10.23 -13.00
N ASP A 48 -3.72 -11.26 -12.56
CA ASP A 48 -3.13 -12.28 -13.44
C ASP A 48 -4.20 -12.89 -14.38
N ASN A 49 -3.80 -13.17 -15.60
CA ASN A 49 -4.63 -13.65 -16.71
C ASN A 49 -5.49 -12.60 -17.41
N ASN A 50 -5.20 -11.32 -17.24
CA ASN A 50 -5.92 -10.27 -17.92
C ASN A 50 -5.11 -9.72 -19.10
N SER A 51 -5.79 -9.50 -20.23
CA SER A 51 -5.20 -8.94 -21.46
C SER A 51 -5.01 -7.42 -21.43
N MET A 52 -5.28 -6.77 -20.30
CA MET A 52 -5.15 -5.31 -20.16
C MET A 52 -3.70 -4.94 -19.86
N GLU A 53 -3.09 -4.19 -20.77
CA GLU A 53 -1.73 -3.68 -20.60
C GLU A 53 -1.70 -2.53 -19.57
N LEU A 54 -0.75 -2.59 -18.65
CA LEU A 54 -0.48 -1.51 -17.70
C LEU A 54 0.22 -0.36 -18.43
N LYS A 55 -0.41 0.80 -18.45
CA LYS A 55 0.19 1.99 -19.06
C LYS A 55 1.28 2.58 -18.16
N LYS A 56 2.33 3.11 -18.82
CA LYS A 56 3.50 3.74 -18.18
C LYS A 56 3.32 5.27 -18.10
N GLY A 57 4.05 5.91 -17.20
CA GLY A 57 4.11 7.37 -17.06
C GLY A 57 3.33 7.91 -15.87
N HIS A 58 3.14 9.23 -15.86
CA HIS A 58 2.49 9.91 -14.75
C HIS A 58 1.09 9.37 -14.44
N TYR A 59 0.70 9.47 -13.19
CA TYR A 59 -0.59 9.02 -12.67
C TYR A 59 -1.71 9.91 -13.23
N ALA A 60 -2.16 9.61 -14.44
CA ALA A 60 -3.23 10.32 -15.13
C ALA A 60 -4.47 9.41 -15.24
N HIS A 61 -5.66 10.01 -15.24
CA HIS A 61 -6.94 9.29 -15.26
C HIS A 61 -6.99 8.17 -16.32
N GLU A 62 -6.60 8.48 -17.55
CA GLU A 62 -6.62 7.49 -18.66
C GLU A 62 -5.64 6.33 -18.45
N ASN A 63 -4.49 6.59 -17.80
CA ASN A 63 -3.49 5.56 -17.54
C ASN A 63 -3.87 4.65 -16.38
N ALA A 64 -4.60 5.19 -15.43
CA ALA A 64 -4.96 4.48 -14.21
C ALA A 64 -6.23 3.63 -14.33
N LEU A 65 -7.10 3.87 -15.32
CA LEU A 65 -8.32 3.07 -15.51
C LEU A 65 -8.05 1.57 -15.65
N THR A 66 -6.93 1.18 -16.25
CA THR A 66 -6.54 -0.23 -16.39
C THR A 66 -6.14 -0.88 -15.06
N THR A 67 -5.81 -0.09 -14.04
CA THR A 67 -5.43 -0.55 -12.70
C THR A 67 -6.60 -0.66 -11.74
N VAL A 68 -7.79 -0.20 -12.14
CA VAL A 68 -8.99 -0.28 -11.30
C VAL A 68 -9.43 -1.74 -11.17
N VAL A 69 -9.40 -2.26 -9.96
CA VAL A 69 -10.01 -3.55 -9.61
C VAL A 69 -11.43 -3.27 -9.14
N PRO A 70 -12.48 -3.79 -9.83
CA PRO A 70 -13.85 -3.47 -9.50
C PRO A 70 -14.20 -3.71 -8.03
N ASN A 71 -14.74 -2.68 -7.36
CA ASN A 71 -15.22 -2.73 -5.97
C ASN A 71 -14.19 -3.17 -4.91
N ARG A 72 -12.89 -3.05 -5.22
CA ARG A 72 -11.79 -3.56 -4.36
C ARG A 72 -11.86 -3.01 -2.94
N ASN A 73 -12.00 -1.69 -2.78
CA ASN A 73 -11.99 -1.04 -1.47
C ASN A 73 -13.22 -1.41 -0.62
N SER A 74 -14.41 -1.61 -1.24
CA SER A 74 -15.59 -2.15 -0.53
C SER A 74 -15.34 -3.57 -0.02
N ILE A 75 -14.76 -4.43 -0.85
CA ILE A 75 -14.47 -5.82 -0.50
C ILE A 75 -13.51 -5.86 0.68
N PHE A 76 -12.41 -5.13 0.60
CA PHE A 76 -11.42 -5.08 1.67
C PHE A 76 -11.99 -4.49 2.95
N ALA A 77 -12.71 -3.38 2.85
CA ALA A 77 -13.37 -2.76 4.01
C ALA A 77 -14.38 -3.71 4.66
N SER A 78 -15.18 -4.44 3.87
CA SER A 78 -16.15 -5.42 4.39
C SER A 78 -15.46 -6.55 5.15
N ILE A 79 -14.35 -7.07 4.64
CA ILE A 79 -13.58 -8.13 5.31
C ILE A 79 -13.00 -7.61 6.63
N VAL A 80 -12.34 -6.45 6.60
CA VAL A 80 -11.71 -5.87 7.78
C VAL A 80 -12.77 -5.49 8.82
N TYR A 81 -13.93 -4.97 8.38
CA TYR A 81 -15.03 -4.65 9.28
C TYR A 81 -15.61 -5.90 9.97
N ALA A 82 -15.78 -7.00 9.24
CA ALA A 82 -16.21 -8.27 9.83
C ALA A 82 -15.21 -8.81 10.87
N VAL A 83 -13.90 -8.64 10.61
CA VAL A 83 -12.85 -8.97 11.58
C VAL A 83 -12.95 -8.06 12.82
N ALA A 84 -13.14 -6.75 12.64
CA ALA A 84 -13.29 -5.78 13.73
C ALA A 84 -14.49 -6.11 14.62
N LEU A 85 -15.66 -6.39 14.04
CA LEU A 85 -16.85 -6.85 14.78
C LEU A 85 -16.58 -8.13 15.57
N SER A 86 -15.80 -9.05 14.99
CA SER A 86 -15.41 -10.29 15.66
C SER A 86 -14.47 -10.05 16.84
N VAL A 87 -13.60 -9.04 16.75
CA VAL A 87 -12.76 -8.58 17.88
C VAL A 87 -13.64 -7.97 18.96
N VAL A 88 -14.51 -7.02 18.61
CA VAL A 88 -15.49 -6.40 19.54
C VAL A 88 -16.30 -7.48 20.29
N LYS A 89 -16.80 -8.47 19.56
CA LYS A 89 -17.59 -9.56 20.16
C LYS A 89 -16.79 -10.40 21.17
N ARG A 90 -15.49 -10.60 20.93
CA ARG A 90 -14.64 -11.40 21.82
C ARG A 90 -14.15 -10.63 23.05
N THR A 91 -13.84 -9.34 22.88
CA THR A 91 -13.17 -8.52 23.90
C THR A 91 -14.11 -7.57 24.61
N GLY A 92 -15.21 -7.19 23.99
CA GLY A 92 -16.09 -6.11 24.44
C GLY A 92 -15.52 -4.69 24.19
N GLU A 93 -14.28 -4.59 23.72
CA GLU A 93 -13.55 -3.34 23.52
C GLU A 93 -13.90 -2.70 22.16
N LYS A 94 -13.69 -1.38 22.07
CA LYS A 94 -13.79 -0.66 20.80
C LYS A 94 -12.68 -1.08 19.85
N CYS A 95 -12.99 -1.10 18.57
CA CYS A 95 -12.06 -1.41 17.50
C CYS A 95 -12.07 -0.30 16.45
N GLN A 96 -10.92 0.01 15.88
CA GLN A 96 -10.80 0.94 14.78
C GLN A 96 -10.24 0.23 13.56
N ILE A 97 -10.89 0.41 12.40
CA ILE A 97 -10.32 -0.01 11.12
C ILE A 97 -9.68 1.19 10.44
N ALA A 98 -8.51 0.99 9.83
CA ALA A 98 -7.77 2.04 9.15
C ALA A 98 -7.62 1.74 7.66
N LEU A 99 -7.79 2.75 6.82
CA LEU A 99 -7.50 2.72 5.40
C LEU A 99 -6.44 3.77 5.04
N GLY A 100 -5.50 3.36 4.19
CA GLY A 100 -4.43 4.21 3.68
C GLY A 100 -4.78 4.97 2.40
N THR A 101 -6.06 5.21 2.11
CA THR A 101 -6.48 6.04 0.97
C THR A 101 -6.02 7.48 1.16
N HIS A 102 -5.59 8.14 0.09
CA HIS A 102 -5.09 9.52 0.14
C HIS A 102 -5.71 10.39 -0.96
N MET A 103 -5.55 11.72 -0.83
CA MET A 103 -6.16 12.71 -1.75
C MET A 103 -5.66 12.55 -3.21
N GLY A 104 -4.49 11.97 -3.44
CA GLY A 104 -3.99 11.67 -4.78
C GLY A 104 -4.83 10.63 -5.52
N ASP A 105 -5.49 9.73 -4.80
CA ASP A 105 -6.43 8.75 -5.35
C ASP A 105 -7.76 9.40 -5.73
N PHE A 106 -8.25 10.33 -4.91
CA PHE A 106 -9.47 11.10 -5.13
C PHE A 106 -9.42 12.44 -4.38
N ASP A 107 -9.48 13.55 -5.11
CA ASP A 107 -9.53 14.89 -4.52
C ASP A 107 -10.98 15.24 -4.12
N ASN A 108 -11.23 15.24 -2.83
CA ASN A 108 -12.56 15.57 -2.28
C ASN A 108 -12.97 17.03 -2.47
N LYS A 109 -12.05 17.96 -2.78
CA LYS A 109 -12.36 19.37 -3.04
C LYS A 109 -12.88 19.57 -4.46
N THR A 110 -12.25 18.94 -5.43
CA THR A 110 -12.61 19.05 -6.85
C THR A 110 -13.61 17.98 -7.30
N GLN A 111 -13.88 16.98 -6.45
CA GLN A 111 -14.70 15.80 -6.75
C GLN A 111 -14.19 15.06 -8.00
N THR A 112 -12.89 15.00 -8.16
CA THR A 112 -12.21 14.32 -9.27
C THR A 112 -11.17 13.35 -8.75
N GLY A 113 -10.95 12.28 -9.46
CA GLY A 113 -9.93 11.29 -9.11
C GLY A 113 -10.02 10.04 -9.96
N ILE A 114 -9.07 9.15 -9.71
CA ILE A 114 -8.92 7.89 -10.44
C ILE A 114 -9.82 6.82 -9.82
N TYR A 115 -9.90 6.83 -8.48
CA TYR A 115 -10.59 5.80 -7.70
C TYR A 115 -11.74 6.43 -6.90
N PRO A 116 -12.98 6.46 -7.44
CA PRO A 116 -14.14 7.02 -6.74
C PRO A 116 -14.38 6.37 -5.37
N ASP A 117 -13.99 5.12 -5.20
CA ASP A 117 -14.06 4.37 -3.95
C ASP A 117 -13.01 4.77 -2.90
N CYS A 118 -12.16 5.77 -3.21
CA CYS A 118 -11.29 6.47 -2.26
C CYS A 118 -11.89 7.80 -1.76
N SER A 119 -13.06 8.24 -2.30
CA SER A 119 -13.68 9.48 -1.89
C SER A 119 -14.20 9.44 -0.46
N GLU A 120 -14.29 10.61 0.19
CA GLU A 120 -14.86 10.74 1.52
C GLU A 120 -16.38 10.42 1.52
N GLU A 121 -17.08 10.79 0.46
CA GLU A 121 -18.51 10.46 0.30
C GLU A 121 -18.73 8.96 0.27
N PHE A 122 -17.97 8.23 -0.56
CA PHE A 122 -18.05 6.77 -0.63
C PHE A 122 -17.73 6.12 0.72
N ARG A 123 -16.62 6.53 1.37
CA ARG A 123 -16.24 6.04 2.69
C ARG A 123 -17.33 6.24 3.73
N THR A 124 -17.92 7.45 3.77
CA THR A 124 -18.98 7.79 4.73
C THR A 124 -20.24 6.97 4.48
N ALA A 125 -20.63 6.80 3.21
CA ALA A 125 -21.78 5.97 2.85
C ALA A 125 -21.55 4.49 3.23
N LEU A 126 -20.35 3.96 2.99
CA LEU A 126 -19.99 2.60 3.33
C LEU A 126 -19.98 2.38 4.85
N GLU A 127 -19.38 3.30 5.61
CA GLU A 127 -19.40 3.27 7.08
C GLU A 127 -20.84 3.32 7.61
N HIS A 128 -21.69 4.17 7.05
CA HIS A 128 -23.10 4.23 7.42
C HIS A 128 -23.81 2.90 7.16
N ALA A 129 -23.59 2.31 5.97
CA ALA A 129 -24.14 1.00 5.64
C ALA A 129 -23.70 -0.09 6.62
N PHE A 130 -22.44 -0.10 7.02
CA PHE A 130 -21.93 -1.03 8.02
C PHE A 130 -22.59 -0.81 9.40
N LYS A 131 -22.78 0.45 9.81
CA LYS A 131 -23.38 0.78 11.10
C LYS A 131 -24.84 0.37 11.20
N ILE A 132 -25.63 0.55 10.15
CA ILE A 132 -27.04 0.15 10.16
C ILE A 132 -27.26 -1.34 9.88
N GLY A 133 -26.28 -2.00 9.27
CA GLY A 133 -26.36 -3.41 8.86
C GLY A 133 -25.85 -4.42 9.88
N ASN A 134 -25.27 -3.98 11.00
CA ASN A 134 -24.61 -4.87 11.95
C ASN A 134 -24.88 -4.52 13.40
N TRP A 135 -24.97 -5.54 14.26
CA TRP A 135 -24.98 -5.36 15.72
C TRP A 135 -23.59 -4.97 16.23
N ASP A 136 -23.51 -4.25 17.36
CA ASP A 136 -22.27 -3.77 17.99
C ASP A 136 -21.41 -2.85 17.10
N SER A 137 -21.99 -2.32 16.04
CA SER A 137 -21.31 -1.46 15.05
C SER A 137 -20.94 -0.08 15.63
N ASP A 138 -21.56 0.35 16.71
CA ASP A 138 -21.24 1.56 17.47
C ASP A 138 -19.85 1.48 18.13
N LYS A 139 -19.28 0.29 18.22
CA LYS A 139 -17.94 0.04 18.78
C LYS A 139 -16.84 -0.05 17.71
N VAL A 140 -17.19 0.06 16.42
CA VAL A 140 -16.22 0.02 15.33
C VAL A 140 -16.17 1.38 14.64
N ASP A 141 -15.03 2.04 14.73
CA ASP A 141 -14.77 3.31 14.07
C ASP A 141 -13.94 3.12 12.80
N TYR A 142 -14.14 4.04 11.85
CA TYR A 142 -13.43 4.05 10.57
C TYR A 142 -12.42 5.21 10.55
N TYR A 143 -11.16 4.91 10.26
CA TYR A 143 -10.07 5.88 10.27
C TYR A 143 -9.38 5.96 8.89
N ALA A 144 -9.41 7.13 8.28
CA ALA A 144 -8.74 7.41 7.01
C ALA A 144 -7.98 8.75 7.12
N PRO A 145 -6.77 8.73 7.69
CA PRO A 145 -6.05 9.96 8.06
C PRO A 145 -5.56 10.77 6.87
N TYR A 146 -5.41 10.15 5.70
CA TYR A 146 -4.76 10.77 4.54
C TYR A 146 -5.72 11.31 3.48
N ASN A 147 -7.02 11.35 3.74
CA ASN A 147 -8.01 11.90 2.80
C ASN A 147 -7.82 13.39 2.50
N ILE A 148 -6.99 14.09 3.27
CA ILE A 148 -6.70 15.53 3.15
C ILE A 148 -5.29 15.82 2.62
N THR A 149 -4.50 14.80 2.31
CA THR A 149 -3.11 14.94 1.85
C THR A 149 -2.80 13.97 0.70
N ASP A 150 -1.78 14.29 -0.09
CA ASP A 150 -1.27 13.42 -1.16
C ASP A 150 -0.22 12.41 -0.63
N LYS A 151 0.35 11.62 -1.50
CA LYS A 151 1.39 10.65 -1.16
C LYS A 151 2.63 11.30 -0.52
N THR A 152 2.93 12.57 -0.84
CA THR A 152 4.03 13.32 -0.22
C THR A 152 3.76 13.54 1.26
N GLY A 153 2.51 13.89 1.63
CA GLY A 153 2.11 14.02 3.04
C GLY A 153 2.11 12.68 3.77
N VAL A 154 1.69 11.59 3.12
CA VAL A 154 1.80 10.23 3.68
C VAL A 154 3.26 9.86 3.95
N LEU A 155 4.16 10.16 3.00
CA LEU A 155 5.60 9.92 3.17
C LEU A 155 6.17 10.74 4.32
N LYS A 156 5.79 12.03 4.42
CA LYS A 156 6.23 12.90 5.50
C LYS A 156 5.79 12.38 6.87
N ASP A 157 4.52 12.00 7.02
CA ASP A 157 3.99 11.42 8.27
C ASP A 157 4.73 10.13 8.64
N GLY A 158 5.07 9.30 7.65
CA GLY A 158 5.86 8.09 7.87
C GLY A 158 7.29 8.41 8.37
N ILE A 159 7.92 9.49 7.87
CA ILE A 159 9.22 9.97 8.36
C ILE A 159 9.10 10.45 9.81
N ASP A 160 8.12 11.31 10.07
CA ASP A 160 7.86 11.86 11.41
C ASP A 160 7.56 10.72 12.42
N SER A 161 6.84 9.69 11.98
CA SER A 161 6.59 8.48 12.78
C SER A 161 7.86 7.67 13.04
N CYS A 162 8.73 7.51 12.05
CA CYS A 162 10.01 6.83 12.22
C CYS A 162 10.87 7.57 13.27
N GLU A 163 10.92 8.89 13.19
CA GLU A 163 11.63 9.72 14.17
C GLU A 163 11.06 9.56 15.57
N TYR A 164 9.73 9.64 15.71
CA TYR A 164 9.04 9.49 16.99
C TYR A 164 9.31 8.12 17.67
N PHE A 165 9.33 7.04 16.89
CA PHE A 165 9.58 5.69 17.39
C PHE A 165 11.06 5.26 17.34
N ASN A 166 11.97 6.18 17.03
CA ASN A 166 13.40 5.92 16.88
C ASN A 166 13.70 4.76 15.91
N LEU A 167 13.00 4.74 14.78
CA LEU A 167 13.17 3.77 13.70
C LEU A 167 14.01 4.37 12.57
N ASP A 168 14.80 3.53 11.90
CA ASP A 168 15.49 3.95 10.69
C ASP A 168 14.51 4.02 9.52
N PHE A 169 14.28 5.24 9.04
CA PHE A 169 13.43 5.51 7.89
C PHE A 169 13.83 4.71 6.64
N LYS A 170 15.14 4.61 6.35
CA LYS A 170 15.62 3.88 5.18
C LYS A 170 15.33 2.39 5.30
N GLU A 171 15.49 1.82 6.48
CA GLU A 171 15.15 0.43 6.76
C GLU A 171 13.66 0.15 6.61
N ILE A 172 12.80 1.08 7.04
CA ILE A 172 11.33 0.97 6.85
C ILE A 172 10.98 1.05 5.37
N TYR A 173 11.41 2.12 4.68
CA TYR A 173 10.96 2.37 3.32
C TYR A 173 11.60 1.46 2.27
N SER A 174 12.77 0.87 2.53
CA SER A 174 13.34 -0.20 1.69
C SER A 174 12.51 -1.49 1.68
N ARG A 175 11.65 -1.67 2.72
CA ARG A 175 10.71 -2.80 2.82
C ARG A 175 9.33 -2.51 2.28
N THR A 176 9.09 -1.31 1.76
CA THR A 176 7.83 -0.95 1.10
C THR A 176 8.02 -0.90 -0.41
N ASN A 177 6.99 -1.22 -1.17
CA ASN A 177 7.00 -1.07 -2.62
C ASN A 177 5.59 -0.73 -3.11
N THR A 178 5.48 0.15 -4.10
CA THR A 178 4.22 0.56 -4.71
C THR A 178 4.15 0.21 -6.20
N SER A 179 5.17 -0.46 -6.74
CA SER A 179 5.24 -0.80 -8.16
C SER A 179 4.10 -1.70 -8.61
N TYR A 180 3.44 -1.35 -9.69
CA TYR A 180 2.46 -2.20 -10.38
C TYR A 180 3.12 -3.18 -11.36
N ALA A 181 4.40 -2.98 -11.67
CA ALA A 181 5.19 -3.84 -12.55
C ALA A 181 6.54 -4.21 -11.90
N PRO A 182 6.52 -4.84 -10.71
CA PRO A 182 7.75 -5.19 -10.01
C PRO A 182 8.57 -6.20 -10.81
N ILE A 183 9.89 -6.08 -10.73
CA ILE A 183 10.84 -6.90 -11.48
C ILE A 183 11.46 -7.90 -10.53
N TYR A 184 11.32 -9.19 -10.84
CA TYR A 184 11.95 -10.26 -10.08
C TYR A 184 13.30 -10.64 -10.68
N VAL A 185 14.35 -10.53 -9.89
CA VAL A 185 15.70 -10.94 -10.29
C VAL A 185 16.13 -12.14 -9.45
N GLY A 186 16.18 -13.30 -10.08
CA GLY A 186 16.65 -14.54 -9.45
C GLY A 186 18.18 -14.64 -9.48
N PHE A 187 18.78 -15.17 -8.42
CA PHE A 187 20.20 -15.51 -8.37
C PHE A 187 20.37 -17.01 -8.59
N ILE A 188 21.27 -17.39 -9.51
CA ILE A 188 21.68 -18.79 -9.68
C ILE A 188 22.86 -19.00 -8.74
N ASP A 189 22.66 -19.73 -7.66
CA ASP A 189 23.77 -20.28 -6.89
C ASP A 189 24.18 -21.61 -7.54
N GLY A 190 25.45 -21.79 -7.82
CA GLY A 190 26.04 -22.74 -8.74
C GLY A 190 25.71 -24.26 -8.62
N ASN A 191 24.67 -24.63 -7.88
CA ASN A 191 24.11 -25.98 -7.79
C ASN A 191 22.57 -25.95 -7.97
N ASP A 192 22.15 -25.98 -9.21
CA ASP A 192 20.77 -26.29 -9.63
C ASP A 192 19.63 -25.77 -8.71
N MET A 193 19.01 -24.75 -9.16
CA MET A 193 17.73 -24.13 -8.86
C MET A 193 17.81 -22.71 -8.33
N LEU A 194 16.97 -21.85 -8.91
CA LEU A 194 16.61 -20.50 -8.45
C LEU A 194 16.04 -20.52 -7.03
N GLU A 195 16.90 -20.54 -6.02
CA GLU A 195 16.43 -20.64 -4.64
C GLU A 195 16.12 -19.31 -3.97
N ARG A 196 16.65 -18.19 -4.48
CA ARG A 196 16.39 -16.85 -3.94
C ARG A 196 16.43 -15.80 -5.04
N GLY A 197 15.55 -14.82 -4.94
CA GLY A 197 15.58 -13.66 -5.80
C GLY A 197 15.13 -12.42 -5.03
N VAL A 198 15.36 -11.26 -5.62
CA VAL A 198 14.93 -9.98 -5.08
C VAL A 198 13.88 -9.37 -5.97
N TRP A 199 12.89 -8.75 -5.36
CA TRP A 199 11.95 -7.89 -6.04
C TRP A 199 12.51 -6.47 -6.10
N LEU A 200 12.68 -5.96 -7.32
CA LEU A 200 13.06 -4.58 -7.61
C LEU A 200 11.83 -3.78 -8.03
N SER A 201 11.88 -2.48 -7.83
CA SER A 201 10.79 -1.59 -8.29
C SER A 201 11.04 -1.19 -9.75
N ASP A 202 9.98 -1.17 -10.54
CA ASP A 202 9.99 -0.40 -11.77
C ASP A 202 9.94 1.10 -11.42
N TYR A 203 10.28 1.97 -12.36
CA TYR A 203 10.20 3.43 -12.21
C TYR A 203 9.26 4.07 -13.24
N LYS A 204 8.51 3.25 -13.98
CA LYS A 204 7.71 3.67 -15.14
C LYS A 204 6.20 3.58 -14.90
N SER A 205 5.74 2.69 -14.00
CA SER A 205 4.32 2.61 -13.66
C SER A 205 3.87 3.83 -12.85
N GLY A 206 2.60 4.21 -12.99
CA GLY A 206 2.07 5.42 -12.36
C GLY A 206 2.30 5.48 -10.85
N SER A 207 2.11 4.36 -10.16
CA SER A 207 2.33 4.26 -8.71
C SER A 207 3.79 4.44 -8.30
N SER A 208 4.73 3.95 -9.13
CA SER A 208 6.17 4.16 -8.94
C SER A 208 6.55 5.61 -9.21
N VAL A 209 6.05 6.20 -10.29
CA VAL A 209 6.28 7.63 -10.62
C VAL A 209 5.80 8.52 -9.47
N GLU A 210 4.59 8.33 -8.97
CA GLU A 210 4.04 9.11 -7.84
C GLU A 210 4.87 8.96 -6.55
N ARG A 211 5.39 7.75 -6.28
CA ARG A 211 6.32 7.53 -5.16
C ARG A 211 7.62 8.32 -5.34
N ILE A 212 8.23 8.22 -6.51
CA ILE A 212 9.48 8.92 -6.85
C ILE A 212 9.30 10.44 -6.73
N GLU A 213 8.21 10.99 -7.29
CA GLU A 213 7.87 12.42 -7.17
C GLU A 213 7.75 12.86 -5.71
N SER A 214 7.17 12.02 -4.85
CA SER A 214 7.03 12.33 -3.43
C SER A 214 8.37 12.42 -2.71
N PHE A 215 9.31 11.51 -3.01
CA PHE A 215 10.68 11.58 -2.50
C PHE A 215 11.43 12.80 -3.02
N ILE A 216 11.29 13.13 -4.31
CA ILE A 216 11.90 14.34 -4.91
C ILE A 216 11.37 15.62 -4.24
N LYS A 217 10.05 15.73 -4.04
CA LYS A 217 9.42 16.89 -3.37
C LYS A 217 9.93 17.12 -1.95
N LEU A 218 10.29 16.04 -1.25
CA LEU A 218 10.88 16.14 0.09
C LEU A 218 12.41 16.29 0.09
N GLY A 219 13.05 16.33 -1.08
CA GLY A 219 14.51 16.40 -1.19
C GLY A 219 15.24 15.14 -0.72
N LEU A 220 14.59 14.00 -0.74
CA LEU A 220 15.09 12.72 -0.26
C LEU A 220 15.39 11.76 -1.42
N GLU A 221 16.27 10.80 -1.15
CA GLU A 221 16.49 9.64 -2.00
C GLU A 221 15.62 8.47 -1.52
N ASP A 222 14.91 7.82 -2.45
CA ASP A 222 14.16 6.61 -2.13
C ASP A 222 15.14 5.46 -1.86
N PRO A 223 15.03 4.77 -0.71
CA PRO A 223 15.90 3.63 -0.40
C PRO A 223 15.59 2.37 -1.23
N LEU A 224 14.56 2.39 -2.10
CA LEU A 224 14.30 1.28 -3.01
C LEU A 224 15.34 1.18 -4.12
N GLN A 225 15.58 -0.04 -4.58
CA GLN A 225 16.30 -0.31 -5.81
C GLN A 225 15.35 -0.34 -6.99
N TYR A 226 15.68 0.42 -8.01
CA TYR A 226 14.95 0.51 -9.27
C TYR A 226 15.69 -0.24 -10.37
N ALA A 227 14.93 -0.83 -11.32
CA ALA A 227 15.50 -1.57 -12.43
C ALA A 227 14.73 -1.39 -13.73
N GLU A 228 15.39 -1.71 -14.84
CA GLU A 228 14.78 -1.97 -16.14
C GLU A 228 14.09 -3.34 -16.13
N GLU A 229 13.25 -3.60 -17.14
CA GLU A 229 12.50 -4.87 -17.29
C GLU A 229 13.39 -6.12 -17.36
N ASP A 230 14.64 -5.96 -17.79
CA ASP A 230 15.63 -7.02 -17.84
C ASP A 230 16.37 -7.25 -16.50
N GLY A 231 16.03 -6.49 -15.46
CA GLY A 231 16.65 -6.54 -14.14
C GLY A 231 17.90 -5.69 -13.98
N THR A 232 18.31 -4.93 -15.02
CA THR A 232 19.44 -4.01 -14.93
C THR A 232 19.13 -2.87 -13.96
N LEU A 233 19.94 -2.72 -12.91
CA LEU A 233 19.77 -1.66 -11.91
C LEU A 233 19.98 -0.28 -12.53
N VAL A 234 19.13 0.68 -12.13
CA VAL A 234 19.26 2.09 -12.50
C VAL A 234 19.52 2.93 -11.27
N SER A 235 20.30 4.01 -11.44
CA SER A 235 20.62 4.92 -10.35
C SER A 235 19.45 5.84 -10.00
N TRP A 236 19.43 6.36 -8.77
CA TRP A 236 18.45 7.35 -8.34
C TRP A 236 18.46 8.62 -9.22
N ASP A 237 19.64 9.06 -9.65
CA ASP A 237 19.76 10.23 -10.54
C ASP A 237 19.13 9.96 -11.92
N PHE A 238 19.23 8.76 -12.44
CA PHE A 238 18.55 8.36 -13.66
C PHE A 238 17.04 8.36 -13.48
N VAL A 239 16.55 7.77 -12.39
CA VAL A 239 15.12 7.68 -12.06
C VAL A 239 14.52 9.08 -11.88
N LYS A 240 15.18 9.97 -11.15
CA LYS A 240 14.77 11.38 -11.00
C LYS A 240 14.60 12.05 -12.35
N LYS A 241 15.60 11.92 -13.22
CA LYS A 241 15.60 12.55 -14.55
C LYS A 241 14.48 12.01 -15.46
N TYR A 242 14.08 10.77 -15.26
CA TYR A 242 12.98 10.18 -16.03
C TYR A 242 11.62 10.77 -15.63
N VAL A 243 11.42 11.07 -14.35
CA VAL A 243 10.15 11.53 -13.78
C VAL A 243 9.98 13.06 -13.86
N THR A 244 11.07 13.83 -13.84
CA THR A 244 11.05 15.32 -13.96
C THR A 244 11.15 15.79 -15.40
#